data_2394c2a5c4f895718ead4bc8a5ca1367
#
_entry.id   2394c2a5c4f895718ead4bc8a5ca1367
#
_cell.length_a   1.000
_cell.length_b   1.000
_cell.length_c   1.000
_cell.angle_alpha   90.00
_cell.angle_beta   90.00
_cell.angle_gamma   90.00
#
_symmetry.space_group_name_H-M   'P 1'
#
loop_
_entity.id
_entity.type
_entity.pdbx_description
1 polymer ?
#
loop_
_entity_poly.entity_id
_entity_poly.type
_entity_poly.pdbx_seq_one_letter_code
_entity_poly.pdbx_strand_id
1 'polypeptide(L)'
;PAIPGDGSAKGSLKVVGYGTPSELADANPALKTFGVDLQIANDVDADIAHAHTWYACLAGYLAKMLHGTPLVITAHSLEPFRPWKREQLGGGYNLSSWAEKDAYEHADRVIAVSGGMREDILAAYPNLDPDKVVVVHNGITMSDFATPADDDPGWAVFDRYHIDRSKPTLLFVGRITRQKGLPYLLKALHLISKDIQVVLCAGAPDTPEIAEEVKTAFAKLDEERGNIIWIEEMLPRPELNALEHGCDAFICPSIYEPLGIVNLEAMACGLPV
;
A
#
# COMPACT_ATOMS: atom_id res chain seq x y z
N PRO A 1 -20.92 -2.05 -4.32
CA PRO A 1 -21.45 -0.74 -4.64
C PRO A 1 -20.48 -0.06 -5.60
N ALA A 2 -21.01 0.40 -6.77
CA ALA A 2 -20.21 1.14 -7.74
C ALA A 2 -19.67 2.41 -7.10
N ILE A 3 -18.38 2.66 -7.26
CA ILE A 3 -17.75 3.93 -6.87
C ILE A 3 -18.14 4.96 -7.94
N PRO A 4 -18.78 6.08 -7.61
CA PRO A 4 -19.07 7.11 -8.61
C PRO A 4 -17.74 7.71 -9.10
N GLY A 5 -17.48 7.62 -10.39
CA GLY A 5 -16.40 8.40 -11.02
C GLY A 5 -16.78 9.90 -11.00
N ASP A 6 -15.82 10.77 -10.80
CA ASP A 6 -16.01 12.24 -10.69
C ASP A 6 -16.34 12.96 -12.00
N GLY A 7 -16.54 12.23 -13.08
CA GLY A 7 -17.00 12.80 -14.36
C GLY A 7 -15.97 13.62 -15.14
N SER A 8 -14.70 13.65 -14.73
CA SER A 8 -13.66 14.48 -15.38
C SER A 8 -12.92 13.81 -16.55
N ALA A 9 -13.12 12.51 -16.79
CA ALA A 9 -12.50 11.81 -17.91
C ALA A 9 -13.20 12.13 -19.24
N LYS A 10 -12.48 12.66 -20.21
CA LYS A 10 -12.90 12.76 -21.61
C LYS A 10 -12.92 11.38 -22.27
N GLY A 11 -13.89 10.57 -21.90
CA GLY A 11 -14.15 9.22 -22.37
C GLY A 11 -15.17 8.60 -21.42
N SER A 12 -16.02 7.71 -21.88
CA SER A 12 -16.99 7.02 -21.03
C SER A 12 -16.28 5.98 -20.15
N LEU A 13 -15.74 6.40 -18.99
CA LEU A 13 -15.26 5.45 -17.99
C LEU A 13 -16.46 4.67 -17.45
N LYS A 14 -16.48 3.36 -17.70
CA LYS A 14 -17.45 2.45 -17.09
C LYS A 14 -16.78 1.77 -15.89
N VAL A 15 -17.29 2.02 -14.70
CA VAL A 15 -16.86 1.33 -13.48
C VAL A 15 -17.88 0.23 -13.17
N VAL A 16 -17.37 -1.02 -13.05
CA VAL A 16 -18.19 -2.19 -12.69
C VAL A 16 -17.63 -2.77 -11.40
N GLY A 17 -18.47 -2.86 -10.37
CA GLY A 17 -18.12 -3.49 -9.09
C GLY A 17 -18.59 -4.93 -9.04
N TYR A 18 -17.73 -5.84 -8.61
CA TYR A 18 -18.05 -7.24 -8.37
C TYR A 18 -18.01 -7.55 -6.87
N GLY A 19 -19.01 -8.28 -6.40
CA GLY A 19 -19.08 -8.73 -5.01
C GLY A 19 -18.64 -10.18 -4.85
N THR A 20 -18.27 -10.55 -3.64
CA THR A 20 -18.05 -11.97 -3.29
C THR A 20 -19.33 -12.76 -3.54
N PRO A 21 -19.31 -13.88 -4.29
CA PRO A 21 -20.45 -14.77 -4.43
C PRO A 21 -20.99 -15.21 -3.06
N SER A 22 -22.31 -15.31 -2.94
CA SER A 22 -22.97 -15.67 -1.68
C SER A 22 -22.50 -17.02 -1.12
N GLU A 23 -22.20 -17.95 -2.01
CA GLU A 23 -21.69 -19.30 -1.70
C GLU A 23 -20.31 -19.30 -1.06
N LEU A 24 -19.56 -18.20 -1.24
CA LEU A 24 -18.23 -18.00 -0.69
C LEU A 24 -18.21 -17.02 0.48
N ALA A 25 -19.36 -16.60 1.01
CA ALA A 25 -19.44 -15.59 2.08
C ALA A 25 -18.58 -15.93 3.32
N ASP A 26 -18.54 -17.21 3.68
CA ASP A 26 -17.75 -17.71 4.85
C ASP A 26 -16.44 -18.39 4.43
N ALA A 27 -16.06 -18.32 3.15
CA ALA A 27 -14.87 -18.97 2.65
C ALA A 27 -13.58 -18.22 3.04
N ASN A 28 -12.43 -18.87 2.82
CA ASN A 28 -11.12 -18.24 2.95
C ASN A 28 -11.03 -16.98 2.07
N PRO A 29 -10.38 -15.89 2.52
CA PRO A 29 -10.26 -14.65 1.74
C PRO A 29 -9.73 -14.83 0.31
N ALA A 30 -8.79 -15.77 0.08
CA ALA A 30 -8.30 -16.05 -1.27
C ALA A 30 -9.39 -16.65 -2.18
N LEU A 31 -10.24 -17.54 -1.66
CA LEU A 31 -11.36 -18.08 -2.42
C LEU A 31 -12.42 -17.03 -2.72
N LYS A 32 -12.67 -16.10 -1.79
CA LYS A 32 -13.55 -14.94 -2.05
C LYS A 32 -13.04 -14.11 -3.21
N THR A 33 -11.74 -13.83 -3.22
CA THR A 33 -11.06 -13.11 -4.32
C THR A 33 -11.21 -13.87 -5.64
N PHE A 34 -10.95 -15.17 -5.67
CA PHE A 34 -11.11 -15.97 -6.88
C PHE A 34 -12.56 -16.02 -7.38
N GLY A 35 -13.53 -16.02 -6.47
CA GLY A 35 -14.94 -15.90 -6.86
C GLY A 35 -15.26 -14.59 -7.57
N VAL A 36 -14.61 -13.50 -7.20
CA VAL A 36 -14.70 -12.21 -7.90
C VAL A 36 -13.94 -12.27 -9.23
N ASP A 37 -12.73 -12.87 -9.26
CA ASP A 37 -11.94 -13.01 -10.47
C ASP A 37 -12.67 -13.78 -11.57
N LEU A 38 -13.41 -14.84 -11.21
CA LEU A 38 -14.21 -15.61 -12.15
C LEU A 38 -15.32 -14.77 -12.80
N GLN A 39 -15.98 -13.91 -12.02
CA GLN A 39 -17.00 -12.99 -12.56
C GLN A 39 -16.37 -11.99 -13.52
N ILE A 40 -15.25 -11.37 -13.13
CA ILE A 40 -14.52 -10.43 -13.98
C ILE A 40 -14.08 -11.11 -15.28
N ALA A 41 -13.47 -12.29 -15.21
CA ALA A 41 -12.99 -13.00 -16.39
C ALA A 41 -14.12 -13.37 -17.37
N ASN A 42 -15.32 -13.70 -16.85
CA ASN A 42 -16.49 -13.98 -17.69
C ASN A 42 -17.00 -12.74 -18.42
N ASP A 43 -16.91 -11.58 -17.79
CA ASP A 43 -17.49 -10.32 -18.27
C ASP A 43 -16.54 -9.46 -19.08
N VAL A 44 -15.26 -9.84 -19.18
CA VAL A 44 -14.24 -9.07 -19.92
C VAL A 44 -14.59 -9.03 -21.42
N ASP A 45 -14.78 -7.82 -21.93
CA ASP A 45 -14.87 -7.47 -23.34
C ASP A 45 -13.97 -6.25 -23.57
N ALA A 46 -12.68 -6.52 -23.85
CA ALA A 46 -11.65 -5.48 -23.94
C ALA A 46 -10.49 -5.91 -24.85
N ASP A 47 -9.84 -4.92 -25.45
CA ASP A 47 -8.65 -5.12 -26.28
C ASP A 47 -7.41 -5.49 -25.46
N ILE A 48 -7.35 -5.09 -24.19
CA ILE A 48 -6.26 -5.36 -23.25
C ILE A 48 -6.85 -5.50 -21.84
N ALA A 49 -6.41 -6.52 -21.10
CA ALA A 49 -6.63 -6.66 -19.65
C ALA A 49 -5.40 -6.16 -18.90
N HIS A 50 -5.59 -5.23 -17.96
CA HIS A 50 -4.51 -4.73 -17.10
C HIS A 50 -4.82 -5.05 -15.65
N ALA A 51 -4.10 -6.01 -15.07
CA ALA A 51 -4.29 -6.45 -13.70
C ALA A 51 -3.30 -5.76 -12.75
N HIS A 52 -3.77 -5.46 -11.54
CA HIS A 52 -2.96 -4.89 -10.48
C HIS A 52 -2.98 -5.83 -9.26
N THR A 53 -1.82 -6.29 -8.84
CA THR A 53 -1.61 -7.21 -7.71
C THR A 53 -2.28 -8.58 -7.89
N TRP A 54 -1.97 -9.52 -6.99
CA TRP A 54 -2.52 -10.88 -7.03
C TRP A 54 -4.06 -10.94 -6.97
N TYR A 55 -4.70 -9.91 -6.40
CA TYR A 55 -6.18 -9.82 -6.29
C TYR A 55 -6.91 -9.79 -7.64
N ALA A 56 -6.22 -9.43 -8.71
CA ALA A 56 -6.79 -9.37 -10.06
C ALA A 56 -5.98 -10.21 -11.07
N CYS A 57 -4.89 -10.83 -10.63
CA CYS A 57 -4.03 -11.62 -11.53
C CYS A 57 -4.76 -12.78 -12.15
N LEU A 58 -5.55 -13.52 -11.35
CA LEU A 58 -6.31 -14.67 -11.87
C LEU A 58 -7.38 -14.24 -12.86
N ALA A 59 -8.08 -13.13 -12.60
CA ALA A 59 -9.07 -12.58 -13.55
C ALA A 59 -8.45 -12.28 -14.91
N GLY A 60 -7.33 -11.56 -14.92
CA GLY A 60 -6.61 -11.21 -16.15
C GLY A 60 -6.08 -12.44 -16.90
N TYR A 61 -5.54 -13.41 -16.16
CA TYR A 61 -5.04 -14.65 -16.77
C TYR A 61 -6.15 -15.51 -17.37
N LEU A 62 -7.27 -15.64 -16.67
CA LEU A 62 -8.45 -16.35 -17.19
C LEU A 62 -9.05 -15.63 -18.40
N ALA A 63 -9.14 -14.31 -18.40
CA ALA A 63 -9.58 -13.53 -19.54
C ALA A 63 -8.69 -13.77 -20.78
N LYS A 64 -7.38 -13.81 -20.60
CA LYS A 64 -6.44 -14.18 -21.65
C LYS A 64 -6.70 -15.58 -22.21
N MET A 65 -6.91 -16.57 -21.35
CA MET A 65 -7.17 -17.95 -21.78
C MET A 65 -8.52 -18.11 -22.47
N LEU A 66 -9.58 -17.46 -21.97
CA LEU A 66 -10.93 -17.61 -22.48
C LEU A 66 -11.17 -16.81 -23.77
N HIS A 67 -10.64 -15.61 -23.85
CA HIS A 67 -10.98 -14.63 -24.88
C HIS A 67 -9.79 -14.24 -25.77
N GLY A 68 -8.56 -14.68 -25.43
CA GLY A 68 -7.36 -14.27 -26.12
C GLY A 68 -6.92 -12.81 -25.82
N THR A 69 -7.51 -12.18 -24.81
CA THR A 69 -7.22 -10.80 -24.43
C THR A 69 -5.78 -10.69 -23.92
N PRO A 70 -4.93 -9.83 -24.50
CA PRO A 70 -3.58 -9.60 -24.01
C PRO A 70 -3.58 -9.14 -22.54
N LEU A 71 -2.65 -9.70 -21.73
CA LEU A 71 -2.55 -9.44 -20.31
C LEU A 71 -1.33 -8.60 -19.97
N VAL A 72 -1.54 -7.47 -19.35
CA VAL A 72 -0.53 -6.65 -18.67
C VAL A 72 -0.73 -6.73 -17.16
N ILE A 73 0.35 -6.86 -16.40
CA ILE A 73 0.29 -6.88 -14.93
C ILE A 73 1.19 -5.78 -14.39
N THR A 74 0.70 -4.96 -13.46
CA THR A 74 1.56 -4.07 -12.65
C THR A 74 1.83 -4.70 -11.29
N ALA A 75 3.11 -4.90 -11.01
CA ALA A 75 3.61 -5.43 -9.75
C ALA A 75 3.80 -4.32 -8.72
N HIS A 76 2.91 -4.20 -7.75
CA HIS A 76 3.05 -3.28 -6.61
C HIS A 76 3.68 -3.96 -5.39
N SER A 77 3.67 -5.28 -5.34
CA SER A 77 4.31 -6.14 -4.35
C SER A 77 4.32 -7.56 -4.89
N LEU A 78 5.13 -8.44 -4.31
CA LEU A 78 5.20 -9.87 -4.67
C LEU A 78 4.89 -10.74 -3.45
N GLU A 79 4.08 -11.76 -3.64
CA GLU A 79 3.74 -12.70 -2.57
C GLU A 79 4.98 -13.41 -1.98
N PRO A 80 5.97 -13.87 -2.77
CA PRO A 80 7.20 -14.49 -2.22
C PRO A 80 7.99 -13.60 -1.25
N PHE A 81 7.93 -12.26 -1.42
CA PHE A 81 8.59 -11.30 -0.54
C PHE A 81 7.72 -10.85 0.64
N ARG A 82 6.53 -11.44 0.80
CA ARG A 82 5.55 -11.11 1.83
C ARG A 82 5.12 -12.35 2.65
N PRO A 83 6.05 -13.13 3.22
CA PRO A 83 5.72 -14.39 3.90
C PRO A 83 4.78 -14.21 5.10
N TRP A 84 4.76 -13.04 5.71
CA TRP A 84 3.81 -12.68 6.78
C TRP A 84 2.35 -12.65 6.32
N LYS A 85 2.06 -12.60 5.01
CA LYS A 85 0.69 -12.75 4.48
C LYS A 85 0.03 -14.06 4.87
N ARG A 86 0.82 -15.06 5.23
CA ARG A 86 0.30 -16.31 5.80
C ARG A 86 -0.45 -16.09 7.12
N GLU A 87 -0.09 -15.06 7.90
CA GLU A 87 -0.82 -14.68 9.12
C GLU A 87 -2.26 -14.23 8.79
N GLN A 88 -2.46 -13.57 7.64
CA GLN A 88 -3.78 -13.09 7.20
C GLN A 88 -4.59 -14.13 6.44
N LEU A 89 -3.94 -14.87 5.54
CA LEU A 89 -4.59 -15.73 4.56
C LEU A 89 -4.61 -17.21 4.96
N GLY A 90 -3.79 -17.61 5.95
CA GLY A 90 -3.60 -19.03 6.30
C GLY A 90 -3.20 -19.84 5.07
N GLY A 91 -3.91 -20.94 4.79
CA GLY A 91 -3.71 -21.75 3.59
C GLY A 91 -3.98 -21.01 2.27
N GLY A 92 -4.76 -19.94 2.30
CA GLY A 92 -5.04 -19.08 1.14
C GLY A 92 -3.79 -18.39 0.58
N TYR A 93 -2.72 -18.24 1.38
CA TYR A 93 -1.44 -17.73 0.90
C TYR A 93 -0.82 -18.61 -0.21
N ASN A 94 -1.05 -19.92 -0.17
CA ASN A 94 -0.59 -20.79 -1.25
C ASN A 94 -1.37 -20.54 -2.55
N LEU A 95 -2.65 -20.18 -2.43
CA LEU A 95 -3.49 -19.85 -3.58
C LEU A 95 -3.10 -18.49 -4.19
N SER A 96 -2.90 -17.47 -3.36
CA SER A 96 -2.47 -16.14 -3.84
C SER A 96 -1.09 -16.22 -4.53
N SER A 97 -0.15 -16.96 -3.94
CA SER A 97 1.19 -17.17 -4.51
C SER A 97 1.16 -17.94 -5.83
N TRP A 98 0.29 -18.96 -5.92
CA TRP A 98 0.09 -19.70 -7.17
C TRP A 98 -0.51 -18.82 -8.26
N ALA A 99 -1.60 -18.11 -7.96
CA ALA A 99 -2.28 -17.26 -8.94
C ALA A 99 -1.38 -16.12 -9.43
N GLU A 100 -0.60 -15.52 -8.53
CA GLU A 100 0.37 -14.48 -8.91
C GLU A 100 1.43 -15.06 -9.84
N LYS A 101 2.07 -16.16 -9.47
CA LYS A 101 3.12 -16.81 -10.27
C LYS A 101 2.63 -17.16 -11.68
N ASP A 102 1.51 -17.90 -11.77
CA ASP A 102 0.98 -18.33 -13.07
C ASP A 102 0.61 -17.15 -13.97
N ALA A 103 -0.02 -16.13 -13.41
CA ALA A 103 -0.37 -14.94 -14.17
C ALA A 103 0.87 -14.18 -14.69
N TYR A 104 1.92 -14.05 -13.86
CA TYR A 104 3.16 -13.37 -14.26
C TYR A 104 3.90 -14.13 -15.36
N GLU A 105 4.06 -15.44 -15.23
CA GLU A 105 4.75 -16.26 -16.23
C GLU A 105 4.02 -16.28 -17.58
N HIS A 106 2.69 -16.08 -17.58
CA HIS A 106 1.88 -16.07 -18.80
C HIS A 106 1.47 -14.66 -19.30
N ALA A 107 1.83 -13.59 -18.57
CA ALA A 107 1.55 -12.23 -19.02
C ALA A 107 2.29 -11.87 -20.31
N ASP A 108 1.70 -10.97 -21.10
CA ASP A 108 2.35 -10.40 -22.28
C ASP A 108 3.37 -9.34 -21.89
N ARG A 109 3.08 -8.59 -20.81
CA ARG A 109 4.00 -7.64 -20.18
C ARG A 109 3.78 -7.59 -18.67
N VAL A 110 4.86 -7.39 -17.95
CA VAL A 110 4.87 -7.14 -16.50
C VAL A 110 5.51 -5.78 -16.25
N ILE A 111 4.79 -4.89 -15.62
CA ILE A 111 5.27 -3.57 -15.22
C ILE A 111 5.81 -3.68 -13.79
N ALA A 112 7.10 -3.44 -13.64
CA ALA A 112 7.76 -3.27 -12.35
C ALA A 112 7.74 -1.78 -11.97
N VAL A 113 7.32 -1.46 -10.75
CA VAL A 113 7.22 -0.06 -10.28
C VAL A 113 8.57 0.58 -9.95
N SER A 114 9.65 -0.19 -9.95
CA SER A 114 11.03 0.27 -9.76
C SER A 114 12.04 -0.70 -10.36
N GLY A 115 13.31 -0.27 -10.47
CA GLY A 115 14.42 -1.16 -10.88
C GLY A 115 14.60 -2.33 -9.91
N GLY A 116 14.58 -2.06 -8.59
CA GLY A 116 14.63 -3.11 -7.56
C GLY A 116 13.47 -4.09 -7.69
N MET A 117 12.24 -3.60 -7.94
CA MET A 117 11.09 -4.48 -8.16
C MET A 117 11.26 -5.37 -9.41
N ARG A 118 11.92 -4.87 -10.47
CA ARG A 118 12.25 -5.70 -11.62
C ARG A 118 13.19 -6.85 -11.26
N GLU A 119 14.20 -6.57 -10.46
CA GLU A 119 15.14 -7.59 -9.97
C GLU A 119 14.40 -8.63 -9.09
N ASP A 120 13.56 -8.18 -8.19
CA ASP A 120 12.73 -9.03 -7.34
C ASP A 120 11.80 -9.94 -8.14
N ILE A 121 11.14 -9.42 -9.19
CA ILE A 121 10.26 -10.20 -10.09
C ILE A 121 11.06 -11.32 -10.76
N LEU A 122 12.22 -11.00 -11.33
CA LEU A 122 13.05 -11.98 -12.05
C LEU A 122 13.65 -13.01 -11.10
N ALA A 123 13.95 -12.64 -9.87
CA ALA A 123 14.40 -13.58 -8.84
C ALA A 123 13.27 -14.51 -8.35
N ALA A 124 12.05 -13.97 -8.18
CA ALA A 124 10.89 -14.73 -7.73
C ALA A 124 10.35 -15.69 -8.80
N TYR A 125 10.39 -15.29 -10.07
CA TYR A 125 9.80 -16.00 -11.20
C TYR A 125 10.82 -16.26 -12.31
N PRO A 126 11.75 -17.21 -12.12
CA PRO A 126 12.87 -17.45 -13.04
C PRO A 126 12.45 -17.97 -14.41
N ASN A 127 11.22 -18.44 -14.58
CA ASN A 127 10.67 -18.85 -15.87
C ASN A 127 10.09 -17.67 -16.69
N LEU A 128 9.97 -16.51 -16.09
CA LEU A 128 9.49 -15.30 -16.76
C LEU A 128 10.57 -14.76 -17.69
N ASP A 129 10.22 -14.52 -18.95
CA ASP A 129 11.08 -13.88 -19.93
C ASP A 129 11.45 -12.44 -19.47
N PRO A 130 12.72 -12.13 -19.23
CA PRO A 130 13.15 -10.81 -18.78
C PRO A 130 12.77 -9.65 -19.70
N ASP A 131 12.59 -9.91 -21.00
CA ASP A 131 12.19 -8.90 -21.99
C ASP A 131 10.71 -8.51 -21.86
N LYS A 132 9.92 -9.29 -21.14
CA LYS A 132 8.53 -8.94 -20.81
C LYS A 132 8.42 -8.00 -19.60
N VAL A 133 9.48 -7.86 -18.79
CA VAL A 133 9.47 -7.06 -17.56
C VAL A 133 10.03 -5.67 -17.85
N VAL A 134 9.15 -4.67 -17.78
CA VAL A 134 9.48 -3.26 -18.03
C VAL A 134 9.33 -2.43 -16.75
N VAL A 135 10.21 -1.43 -16.58
CA VAL A 135 10.11 -0.52 -15.44
C VAL A 135 9.26 0.68 -15.82
N VAL A 136 8.17 0.89 -15.08
CA VAL A 136 7.35 2.11 -15.15
C VAL A 136 7.08 2.55 -13.72
N HIS A 137 7.71 3.64 -13.31
CA HIS A 137 7.54 4.16 -11.95
C HIS A 137 6.11 4.67 -11.74
N ASN A 138 5.56 4.48 -10.53
CA ASN A 138 4.36 5.19 -10.14
C ASN A 138 4.68 6.68 -10.03
N GLY A 139 3.71 7.51 -10.40
CA GLY A 139 3.78 8.95 -10.26
C GLY A 139 2.83 9.47 -9.18
N ILE A 140 3.02 10.72 -8.80
CA ILE A 140 2.11 11.49 -7.97
C ILE A 140 1.78 12.80 -8.66
N THR A 141 0.63 13.38 -8.35
CA THR A 141 0.22 14.70 -8.86
C THR A 141 0.80 15.77 -7.94
N MET A 142 1.85 16.45 -8.37
CA MET A 142 2.58 17.43 -7.54
C MET A 142 1.69 18.53 -6.95
N SER A 143 0.63 18.95 -7.66
CA SER A 143 -0.31 19.96 -7.14
C SER A 143 -1.05 19.53 -5.88
N ASP A 144 -1.21 18.24 -5.66
CA ASP A 144 -1.91 17.69 -4.48
C ASP A 144 -1.06 17.79 -3.20
N PHE A 145 0.22 18.13 -3.36
CA PHE A 145 1.24 18.26 -2.32
C PHE A 145 1.80 19.70 -2.22
N ALA A 146 1.06 20.67 -2.76
CA ALA A 146 1.42 22.07 -2.62
C ALA A 146 1.39 22.50 -1.14
N THR A 147 2.28 23.42 -0.76
CA THR A 147 2.32 23.96 0.59
C THR A 147 0.96 24.56 0.96
N PRO A 148 0.32 24.10 2.06
CA PRO A 148 -0.96 24.66 2.49
C PRO A 148 -0.82 26.16 2.83
N ALA A 149 -1.86 26.95 2.54
CA ALA A 149 -1.92 28.35 2.97
C ALA A 149 -1.90 28.47 4.51
N ASP A 150 -1.46 29.61 5.05
CA ASP A 150 -1.35 29.80 6.51
C ASP A 150 -2.69 29.62 7.24
N ASP A 151 -3.80 29.88 6.57
CA ASP A 151 -5.17 29.74 7.08
C ASP A 151 -5.83 28.40 6.67
N ASP A 152 -5.08 27.46 6.09
CA ASP A 152 -5.61 26.16 5.71
C ASP A 152 -6.09 25.37 6.94
N PRO A 153 -7.33 24.85 6.91
CA PRO A 153 -7.88 24.11 8.05
C PRO A 153 -7.10 22.83 8.39
N GLY A 154 -6.28 22.30 7.48
CA GLY A 154 -5.41 21.15 7.72
C GLY A 154 -4.44 21.37 8.87
N TRP A 155 -3.99 22.62 9.11
CA TRP A 155 -3.09 22.96 10.22
C TRP A 155 -3.69 22.68 11.61
N ALA A 156 -5.02 22.58 11.73
CA ALA A 156 -5.69 22.23 12.99
C ALA A 156 -5.28 20.85 13.55
N VAL A 157 -4.68 19.98 12.74
CA VAL A 157 -4.15 18.69 13.16
C VAL A 157 -3.10 18.82 14.26
N PHE A 158 -2.27 19.86 14.22
CA PHE A 158 -1.23 20.11 15.23
C PHE A 158 -1.84 20.41 16.60
N ASP A 159 -2.88 21.25 16.65
CA ASP A 159 -3.56 21.58 17.90
C ASP A 159 -4.39 20.39 18.41
N ARG A 160 -5.09 19.70 17.50
CA ARG A 160 -5.95 18.54 17.84
C ARG A 160 -5.18 17.41 18.51
N TYR A 161 -3.96 17.14 18.06
CA TYR A 161 -3.12 16.08 18.62
C TYR A 161 -2.00 16.62 19.52
N HIS A 162 -2.02 17.88 19.88
CA HIS A 162 -1.02 18.51 20.75
C HIS A 162 0.43 18.36 20.23
N ILE A 163 0.60 18.46 18.90
CA ILE A 163 1.89 18.40 18.24
C ILE A 163 2.57 19.77 18.38
N ASP A 164 3.70 19.81 19.07
CA ASP A 164 4.46 21.04 19.31
C ASP A 164 5.33 21.40 18.10
N ARG A 165 4.93 22.39 17.34
CA ARG A 165 5.62 22.84 16.13
C ARG A 165 6.99 23.51 16.39
N SER A 166 7.36 23.75 17.64
CA SER A 166 8.66 24.28 18.01
C SER A 166 9.73 23.19 18.21
N LYS A 167 9.32 21.91 18.23
CA LYS A 167 10.22 20.78 18.43
C LYS A 167 10.59 20.12 17.11
N PRO A 168 11.82 19.65 16.97
CA PRO A 168 12.17 18.76 15.85
C PRO A 168 11.27 17.52 15.85
N THR A 169 10.61 17.25 14.72
CA THR A 169 9.58 16.22 14.63
C THR A 169 9.85 15.22 13.52
N LEU A 170 9.86 13.94 13.88
CA LEU A 170 9.87 12.82 12.93
C LEU A 170 8.44 12.37 12.64
N LEU A 171 8.12 12.18 11.37
CA LEU A 171 6.83 11.70 10.89
C LEU A 171 6.95 10.28 10.33
N PHE A 172 6.05 9.41 10.75
CA PHE A 172 5.77 8.11 10.11
C PHE A 172 4.31 8.09 9.62
N VAL A 173 4.09 7.66 8.39
CA VAL A 173 2.75 7.45 7.83
C VAL A 173 2.67 6.05 7.23
N GLY A 174 1.72 5.25 7.68
CA GLY A 174 1.51 3.93 7.13
C GLY A 174 0.54 3.05 7.92
N ARG A 175 0.12 1.95 7.31
CA ARG A 175 -0.69 0.94 7.98
C ARG A 175 0.15 0.15 9.00
N ILE A 176 -0.50 -0.36 10.02
CA ILE A 176 0.13 -1.28 10.99
C ILE A 176 0.25 -2.66 10.35
N THR A 177 1.37 -2.90 9.67
CA THR A 177 1.64 -4.16 8.97
C THR A 177 3.08 -4.61 9.23
N ARG A 178 3.36 -5.91 9.10
CA ARG A 178 4.74 -6.41 9.17
C ARG A 178 5.62 -5.72 8.13
N GLN A 179 5.08 -5.50 6.94
CA GLN A 179 5.77 -4.84 5.82
C GLN A 179 6.29 -3.45 6.18
N LYS A 180 5.48 -2.65 6.88
CA LYS A 180 5.80 -1.25 7.20
C LYS A 180 6.80 -1.09 8.36
N GLY A 181 7.17 -2.17 9.02
CA GLY A 181 8.28 -2.21 9.98
C GLY A 181 8.05 -1.41 11.27
N LEU A 182 6.81 -1.04 11.61
CA LEU A 182 6.51 -0.25 12.79
C LEU A 182 7.07 -0.85 14.10
N PRO A 183 7.05 -2.17 14.35
CA PRO A 183 7.69 -2.76 15.53
C PRO A 183 9.20 -2.51 15.60
N TYR A 184 9.88 -2.42 14.45
CA TYR A 184 11.31 -2.08 14.41
C TYR A 184 11.54 -0.60 14.70
N LEU A 185 10.67 0.28 14.16
CA LEU A 185 10.71 1.70 14.45
C LEU A 185 10.55 1.95 15.96
N LEU A 186 9.53 1.38 16.59
CA LEU A 186 9.30 1.55 18.03
C LEU A 186 10.51 1.13 18.87
N LYS A 187 11.21 0.06 18.48
CA LYS A 187 12.48 -0.35 19.14
C LYS A 187 13.60 0.66 18.90
N ALA A 188 13.73 1.17 17.67
CA ALA A 188 14.79 2.13 17.33
C ALA A 188 14.59 3.49 18.02
N LEU A 189 13.37 3.89 18.33
CA LEU A 189 13.05 5.16 19.01
C LEU A 189 13.62 5.25 20.42
N HIS A 190 13.97 4.15 21.08
CA HIS A 190 14.73 4.18 22.35
C HIS A 190 16.15 4.75 22.19
N LEU A 191 16.70 4.77 20.97
CA LEU A 191 18.04 5.25 20.66
C LEU A 191 18.06 6.72 20.21
N ILE A 192 16.89 7.31 19.97
CA ILE A 192 16.75 8.69 19.49
C ILE A 192 16.54 9.64 20.69
N SER A 193 17.10 10.86 20.65
CA SER A 193 16.93 11.87 21.70
C SER A 193 15.45 12.07 22.05
N LYS A 194 15.16 12.17 23.33
CA LYS A 194 13.81 12.46 23.85
C LYS A 194 13.31 13.87 23.50
N ASP A 195 14.21 14.78 23.09
CA ASP A 195 13.87 16.13 22.66
C ASP A 195 13.22 16.14 21.27
N ILE A 196 13.43 15.09 20.48
CA ILE A 196 12.80 14.90 19.17
C ILE A 196 11.38 14.36 19.38
N GLN A 197 10.41 15.06 18.90
CA GLN A 197 9.02 14.63 18.87
C GLN A 197 8.82 13.60 17.74
N VAL A 198 7.95 12.62 17.97
CA VAL A 198 7.64 11.61 16.96
C VAL A 198 6.13 11.55 16.77
N VAL A 199 5.69 11.67 15.53
CA VAL A 199 4.28 11.54 15.13
C VAL A 199 4.13 10.28 14.30
N LEU A 200 3.29 9.37 14.78
CA LEU A 200 2.97 8.10 14.13
C LEU A 200 1.54 8.15 13.60
N CYS A 201 1.35 8.42 12.32
CA CYS A 201 0.06 8.23 11.63
C CYS A 201 -0.06 6.76 11.23
N ALA A 202 -0.53 5.92 12.15
CA ALA A 202 -0.51 4.48 11.99
C ALA A 202 -1.84 3.84 12.42
N GLY A 203 -2.58 3.30 11.46
CA GLY A 203 -3.86 2.64 11.68
C GLY A 203 -4.04 1.41 10.83
N ALA A 204 -5.27 0.90 10.75
CA ALA A 204 -5.69 -0.21 9.91
C ALA A 204 -4.75 -1.44 10.00
N PRO A 205 -4.64 -2.08 11.18
CA PRO A 205 -3.77 -3.24 11.35
C PRO A 205 -4.20 -4.41 10.46
N ASP A 206 -3.22 -5.14 9.94
CA ASP A 206 -3.46 -6.31 9.10
C ASP A 206 -4.07 -7.48 9.89
N THR A 207 -3.68 -7.65 11.15
CA THR A 207 -4.21 -8.68 12.05
C THR A 207 -4.32 -8.17 13.49
N PRO A 208 -5.15 -8.79 14.34
CA PRO A 208 -5.23 -8.44 15.76
C PRO A 208 -3.89 -8.59 16.50
N GLU A 209 -3.09 -9.59 16.12
CA GLU A 209 -1.81 -9.88 16.77
C GLU A 209 -0.80 -8.75 16.58
N ILE A 210 -0.65 -8.22 15.34
CA ILE A 210 0.24 -7.07 15.09
C ILE A 210 -0.30 -5.81 15.77
N ALA A 211 -1.62 -5.64 15.85
CA ALA A 211 -2.23 -4.52 16.56
C ALA A 211 -1.84 -4.52 18.04
N GLU A 212 -1.97 -5.66 18.71
CA GLU A 212 -1.64 -5.82 20.14
C GLU A 212 -0.13 -5.67 20.39
N GLU A 213 0.71 -6.25 19.50
CA GLU A 213 2.16 -6.09 19.59
C GLU A 213 2.57 -4.62 19.54
N VAL A 214 2.00 -3.86 18.60
CA VAL A 214 2.30 -2.43 18.42
C VAL A 214 1.78 -1.61 19.61
N LYS A 215 0.56 -1.87 20.10
CA LYS A 215 -0.02 -1.18 21.26
C LYS A 215 0.85 -1.37 22.50
N THR A 216 1.24 -2.60 22.77
CA THR A 216 2.10 -2.93 23.92
C THR A 216 3.46 -2.23 23.82
N ALA A 217 4.08 -2.28 22.62
CA ALA A 217 5.38 -1.63 22.40
C ALA A 217 5.29 -0.11 22.51
N PHE A 218 4.22 0.48 21.99
CA PHE A 218 3.97 1.92 22.08
C PHE A 218 3.77 2.37 23.53
N ALA A 219 2.92 1.71 24.30
CA ALA A 219 2.64 2.07 25.69
C ALA A 219 3.93 2.07 26.51
N LYS A 220 4.77 1.06 26.34
CA LYS A 220 6.08 1.00 27.01
C LYS A 220 7.00 2.14 26.59
N LEU A 221 7.06 2.42 25.30
CA LEU A 221 7.91 3.48 24.76
C LEU A 221 7.44 4.87 25.23
N ASP A 222 6.14 5.11 25.27
CA ASP A 222 5.56 6.37 25.74
C ASP A 222 5.87 6.62 27.21
N GLU A 223 5.75 5.60 28.06
CA GLU A 223 6.13 5.66 29.49
C GLU A 223 7.63 5.99 29.68
N GLU A 224 8.50 5.36 28.88
CA GLU A 224 9.95 5.51 29.02
C GLU A 224 10.49 6.78 28.38
N ARG A 225 9.90 7.25 27.27
CA ARG A 225 10.41 8.31 26.42
C ARG A 225 9.60 9.60 26.52
N GLY A 226 8.28 9.52 26.40
CA GLY A 226 7.43 10.67 26.11
C GLY A 226 7.68 11.26 24.73
N ASN A 227 7.11 12.41 24.42
CA ASN A 227 7.22 13.09 23.12
C ASN A 227 6.94 12.19 21.91
N ILE A 228 5.97 11.27 22.05
CA ILE A 228 5.49 10.40 20.98
C ILE A 228 3.97 10.52 20.89
N ILE A 229 3.48 10.75 19.69
CA ILE A 229 2.07 10.97 19.40
C ILE A 229 1.64 9.90 18.41
N TRP A 230 0.58 9.17 18.76
CA TRP A 230 0.03 8.15 17.87
C TRP A 230 -1.37 8.55 17.40
N ILE A 231 -1.53 8.67 16.09
CA ILE A 231 -2.78 8.96 15.39
C ILE A 231 -3.23 7.67 14.73
N GLU A 232 -4.25 7.03 15.30
CA GLU A 232 -4.75 5.72 14.82
C GLU A 232 -5.73 5.87 13.65
N GLU A 233 -6.39 7.01 13.55
CA GLU A 233 -7.37 7.26 12.49
C GLU A 233 -6.71 7.60 11.15
N MET A 234 -7.44 7.35 10.08
CA MET A 234 -7.02 7.78 8.74
C MET A 234 -7.30 9.27 8.59
N LEU A 235 -6.25 10.07 8.56
CA LEU A 235 -6.36 11.51 8.39
C LEU A 235 -6.85 11.89 6.99
N PRO A 236 -7.69 12.93 6.89
CA PRO A 236 -8.02 13.57 5.61
C PRO A 236 -6.76 14.11 4.93
N ARG A 237 -6.74 14.14 3.59
CA ARG A 237 -5.59 14.61 2.83
C ARG A 237 -5.05 16.00 3.25
N PRO A 238 -5.89 17.04 3.49
CA PRO A 238 -5.37 18.34 3.93
C PRO A 238 -4.58 18.29 5.24
N GLU A 239 -5.03 17.48 6.21
CA GLU A 239 -4.34 17.31 7.50
C GLU A 239 -3.02 16.55 7.34
N LEU A 240 -3.01 15.49 6.51
CA LEU A 240 -1.78 14.76 6.23
C LEU A 240 -0.76 15.66 5.51
N ASN A 241 -1.21 16.45 4.53
CA ASN A 241 -0.38 17.42 3.83
C ASN A 241 0.21 18.47 4.78
N ALA A 242 -0.59 18.97 5.74
CA ALA A 242 -0.10 19.88 6.77
C ALA A 242 0.99 19.23 7.66
N LEU A 243 0.83 17.97 8.05
CA LEU A 243 1.85 17.23 8.79
C LEU A 243 3.14 17.05 7.97
N GLU A 244 3.03 16.67 6.71
CA GLU A 244 4.17 16.51 5.81
C GLU A 244 4.95 17.81 5.59
N HIS A 245 4.28 18.98 5.61
CA HIS A 245 4.94 20.28 5.52
C HIS A 245 5.42 20.83 6.88
N GLY A 246 4.83 20.38 7.96
CA GLY A 246 5.11 20.93 9.30
C GLY A 246 6.06 20.11 10.15
N CYS A 247 6.45 18.89 9.70
CA CYS A 247 7.47 18.06 10.35
C CYS A 247 8.84 18.25 9.69
N ASP A 248 9.91 17.71 10.32
CA ASP A 248 11.30 17.95 9.88
C ASP A 248 11.90 16.77 9.11
N ALA A 249 11.42 15.54 9.33
CA ALA A 249 11.87 14.38 8.58
C ALA A 249 10.78 13.29 8.56
N PHE A 250 10.73 12.56 7.45
CA PHE A 250 9.89 11.38 7.29
C PHE A 250 10.72 10.11 7.50
N ILE A 251 10.16 9.12 8.19
CA ILE A 251 10.85 7.86 8.43
C ILE A 251 10.10 6.70 7.79
N CYS A 252 10.79 5.94 6.93
CA CYS A 252 10.27 4.76 6.24
C CYS A 252 11.00 3.49 6.72
N PRO A 253 10.56 2.84 7.80
CA PRO A 253 11.20 1.64 8.34
C PRO A 253 10.74 0.35 7.65
N SER A 254 10.13 0.44 6.47
CA SER A 254 9.59 -0.71 5.75
C SER A 254 10.66 -1.76 5.48
N ILE A 255 10.36 -3.02 5.77
CA ILE A 255 11.24 -4.16 5.46
C ILE A 255 11.13 -4.62 4.01
N TYR A 256 10.07 -4.20 3.33
CA TYR A 256 9.86 -4.40 1.91
C TYR A 256 9.05 -3.22 1.34
N GLU A 257 9.68 -2.42 0.47
CA GLU A 257 9.07 -1.23 -0.11
C GLU A 257 9.43 -1.13 -1.61
N PRO A 258 8.63 -1.69 -2.50
CA PRO A 258 8.92 -1.74 -3.94
C PRO A 258 9.12 -0.39 -4.61
N LEU A 259 8.37 0.63 -4.21
CA LEU A 259 8.56 2.02 -4.62
C LEU A 259 8.38 3.01 -3.48
N GLY A 260 7.35 2.82 -2.63
CA GLY A 260 7.06 3.73 -1.53
C GLY A 260 6.43 5.05 -1.98
N ILE A 261 5.17 5.03 -2.40
CA ILE A 261 4.45 6.26 -2.79
C ILE A 261 4.48 7.28 -1.66
N VAL A 262 4.34 6.86 -0.41
CA VAL A 262 4.41 7.74 0.76
C VAL A 262 5.76 8.49 0.88
N ASN A 263 6.87 7.88 0.40
CA ASN A 263 8.17 8.55 0.34
C ASN A 263 8.15 9.66 -0.72
N LEU A 264 7.52 9.41 -1.87
CA LEU A 264 7.36 10.42 -2.92
C LEU A 264 6.47 11.57 -2.46
N GLU A 265 5.41 11.27 -1.71
CA GLU A 265 4.51 12.25 -1.09
C GLU A 265 5.27 13.15 -0.12
N ALA A 266 6.00 12.58 0.83
CA ALA A 266 6.85 13.34 1.75
C ALA A 266 7.89 14.20 1.02
N MET A 267 8.60 13.63 0.03
CA MET A 267 9.58 14.37 -0.78
C MET A 267 8.94 15.51 -1.58
N ALA A 268 7.70 15.34 -2.07
CA ALA A 268 6.95 16.39 -2.77
C ALA A 268 6.61 17.57 -1.86
N CYS A 269 6.39 17.31 -0.56
CA CYS A 269 6.23 18.34 0.46
C CYS A 269 7.57 18.95 0.92
N GLY A 270 8.71 18.54 0.35
CA GLY A 270 10.04 19.02 0.74
C GLY A 270 10.58 18.36 2.03
N LEU A 271 9.92 17.33 2.53
CA LEU A 271 10.29 16.65 3.75
C LEU A 271 11.40 15.63 3.46
N PRO A 272 12.56 15.67 4.12
CA PRO A 272 13.61 14.65 4.01
C PRO A 272 13.10 13.26 4.40
N VAL A 273 13.53 12.22 3.64
CA VAL A 273 13.11 10.84 3.85
C VAL A 273 14.31 9.97 4.20
#